data_24711c883ddb57b76d4da92444392d4d
#
_entry.id   24711c883ddb57b76d4da92444392d4d
#
_cell.length_a   1.000
_cell.length_b   1.000
_cell.length_c   1.000
_cell.angle_alpha   90.00
_cell.angle_beta   90.00
_cell.angle_gamma   90.00
#
_symmetry.space_group_name_H-M   'P 1'
#
loop_
_entity.id
_entity.type
_entity.pdbx_description
1 polymer ?
#
loop_
_entity_poly.entity_id
_entity_poly.type
_entity_poly.pdbx_seq_one_letter_code
_entity_poly.pdbx_strand_id
1 'polypeptide(L)'
;MMDRKYNKKNVPFARMLRKNMTAEERHLWYDFLQNYPVRFVRQKILGRYIVDFYCARAKLVIELDGSQHYEETGIAQDAERTAYLEQYGVRVVRIPNNAVSSNFRGVCEYIDELCKQSPSHLR
;
A
#
# COMPACT_ATOMS: atom_id res chain seq x y z
N MET A 1 -7.04 24.20 -0.01
CA MET A 1 -7.23 23.13 0.96
C MET A 1 -6.87 21.79 0.34
N MET A 2 -6.14 20.99 1.08
CA MET A 2 -5.77 19.68 0.62
C MET A 2 -6.97 18.76 0.47
N ASP A 3 -6.94 17.89 -0.51
CA ASP A 3 -8.00 16.91 -0.71
C ASP A 3 -8.18 16.05 0.53
N ARG A 4 -9.42 15.65 0.74
CA ARG A 4 -9.71 14.68 1.78
C ARG A 4 -9.12 13.33 1.40
N LYS A 5 -8.76 12.54 2.40
CA LYS A 5 -8.31 11.17 2.16
C LYS A 5 -9.41 10.28 1.57
N TYR A 6 -10.62 10.78 1.53
CA TYR A 6 -11.78 10.02 1.11
C TYR A 6 -12.42 10.70 -0.10
N ASN A 7 -12.57 9.94 -1.19
CA ASN A 7 -13.25 10.40 -2.40
C ASN A 7 -14.44 9.46 -2.66
N LYS A 8 -15.64 9.98 -2.52
CA LYS A 8 -16.86 9.18 -2.64
C LYS A 8 -16.98 8.45 -3.98
N LYS A 9 -16.44 9.05 -5.04
CA LYS A 9 -16.51 8.43 -6.36
C LYS A 9 -15.78 7.10 -6.41
N ASN A 10 -14.78 6.91 -5.54
CA ASN A 10 -13.99 5.69 -5.53
C ASN A 10 -14.54 4.61 -4.60
N VAL A 11 -15.60 4.89 -3.85
CA VAL A 11 -16.10 3.90 -2.87
C VAL A 11 -16.55 2.60 -3.53
N PRO A 12 -17.39 2.61 -4.59
CA PRO A 12 -17.79 1.36 -5.23
C PRO A 12 -16.62 0.62 -5.84
N PHE A 13 -15.65 1.36 -6.40
CA PHE A 13 -14.48 0.78 -7.02
C PHE A 13 -13.59 0.11 -5.96
N ALA A 14 -13.39 0.77 -4.82
CA ALA A 14 -12.62 0.17 -3.73
C ALA A 14 -13.26 -1.12 -3.22
N ARG A 15 -14.60 -1.16 -3.13
CA ARG A 15 -15.31 -2.38 -2.74
C ARG A 15 -15.09 -3.49 -3.73
N MET A 16 -15.14 -3.17 -5.02
CA MET A 16 -14.89 -4.14 -6.06
C MET A 16 -13.48 -4.71 -5.97
N LEU A 17 -12.49 -3.85 -5.75
CA LEU A 17 -11.10 -4.28 -5.63
C LEU A 17 -10.89 -5.19 -4.43
N ARG A 18 -11.55 -4.91 -3.30
CA ARG A 18 -11.45 -5.79 -2.12
C ARG A 18 -12.00 -7.19 -2.40
N LYS A 19 -13.04 -7.28 -3.22
CA LYS A 19 -13.61 -8.58 -3.59
C LYS A 19 -12.76 -9.33 -4.60
N ASN A 20 -11.97 -8.60 -5.39
CA ASN A 20 -11.22 -9.17 -6.51
C ASN A 20 -9.73 -9.00 -6.33
N MET A 21 -9.25 -9.17 -5.11
CA MET A 21 -7.82 -9.07 -4.82
C MET A 21 -7.04 -10.15 -5.56
N THR A 22 -5.83 -9.81 -5.97
CA THR A 22 -4.93 -10.79 -6.58
C THR A 22 -4.53 -11.84 -5.55
N ALA A 23 -3.93 -12.94 -6.02
CA ALA A 23 -3.44 -13.98 -5.12
C ALA A 23 -2.40 -13.42 -4.14
N GLU A 24 -1.49 -12.58 -4.65
CA GLU A 24 -0.45 -11.97 -3.82
C GLU A 24 -1.05 -11.03 -2.79
N GLU A 25 -2.03 -10.23 -3.18
CA GLU A 25 -2.71 -9.34 -2.24
C GLU A 25 -3.41 -10.13 -1.14
N ARG A 26 -4.10 -11.22 -1.53
CA ARG A 26 -4.77 -12.08 -0.54
C ARG A 26 -3.77 -12.72 0.41
N HIS A 27 -2.65 -13.19 -0.13
CA HIS A 27 -1.63 -13.84 0.68
C HIS A 27 -1.08 -12.85 1.73
N LEU A 28 -0.71 -11.66 1.29
CA LEU A 28 -0.16 -10.66 2.21
C LEU A 28 -1.18 -10.21 3.25
N TRP A 29 -2.44 -10.04 2.82
CA TRP A 29 -3.48 -9.58 3.73
C TRP A 29 -3.86 -10.64 4.76
N TYR A 30 -4.27 -11.82 4.29
CA TYR A 30 -4.83 -12.82 5.20
C TYR A 30 -3.76 -13.52 6.04
N ASP A 31 -2.57 -13.66 5.52
CA ASP A 31 -1.52 -14.41 6.22
C ASP A 31 -0.59 -13.52 7.02
N PHE A 32 -0.72 -12.20 6.92
CA PHE A 32 0.15 -11.31 7.68
C PHE A 32 -0.54 -10.02 8.13
N LEU A 33 -0.98 -9.18 7.21
CA LEU A 33 -1.38 -7.80 7.56
C LEU A 33 -2.66 -7.75 8.39
N GLN A 34 -3.61 -8.62 8.12
CA GLN A 34 -4.90 -8.60 8.82
C GLN A 34 -4.72 -8.70 10.34
N ASN A 35 -3.77 -9.49 10.78
CA ASN A 35 -3.54 -9.74 12.20
C ASN A 35 -2.29 -9.05 12.74
N TYR A 36 -1.70 -8.16 11.96
CA TYR A 36 -0.52 -7.43 12.39
C TYR A 36 -0.90 -6.50 13.56
N PRO A 37 -0.02 -6.36 14.59
CA PRO A 37 -0.37 -5.57 15.79
C PRO A 37 -0.72 -4.12 15.52
N VAL A 38 -0.12 -3.50 14.49
CA VAL A 38 -0.49 -2.15 14.08
C VAL A 38 -1.48 -2.29 12.93
N ARG A 39 -2.60 -1.56 13.01
CA ARG A 39 -3.70 -1.77 12.10
C ARG A 39 -3.37 -1.39 10.66
N PHE A 40 -3.54 -2.32 9.74
CA PHE A 40 -3.57 -2.07 8.30
C PHE A 40 -4.98 -2.17 7.78
N VAL A 41 -5.26 -1.42 6.73
CA VAL A 41 -6.48 -1.57 5.95
C VAL A 41 -6.09 -1.79 4.50
N ARG A 42 -6.97 -2.44 3.74
CA ARG A 42 -6.72 -2.76 2.34
C ARG A 42 -7.58 -1.90 1.44
N GLN A 43 -7.09 -1.62 0.24
CA GLN A 43 -7.81 -0.84 -0.77
C GLN A 43 -8.33 0.46 -0.19
N LYS A 44 -7.40 1.26 0.34
CA LYS A 44 -7.72 2.52 0.99
C LYS A 44 -7.75 3.65 -0.03
N ILE A 45 -8.79 4.48 0.04
CA ILE A 45 -8.89 5.67 -0.80
C ILE A 45 -8.05 6.78 -0.18
N LEU A 46 -7.08 7.29 -0.95
CA LEU A 46 -6.30 8.47 -0.59
C LEU A 46 -6.44 9.47 -1.73
N GLY A 47 -7.34 10.44 -1.54
CA GLY A 47 -7.63 11.39 -2.59
C GLY A 47 -8.20 10.71 -3.82
N ARG A 48 -7.51 10.86 -4.94
CA ARG A 48 -7.96 10.29 -6.22
C ARG A 48 -7.44 8.87 -6.49
N TYR A 49 -6.62 8.34 -5.58
CA TYR A 49 -6.06 7.00 -5.75
C TYR A 49 -6.60 6.04 -4.73
N ILE A 50 -6.54 4.76 -5.09
CA ILE A 50 -6.83 3.67 -4.15
C ILE A 50 -5.53 2.91 -3.99
N VAL A 51 -5.03 2.82 -2.75
CA VAL A 51 -3.78 2.13 -2.46
C VAL A 51 -4.05 0.73 -1.94
N ASP A 52 -3.12 -0.19 -2.19
CA ASP A 52 -3.34 -1.59 -1.83
C ASP A 52 -3.47 -1.79 -0.33
N PHE A 53 -2.52 -1.28 0.44
CA PHE A 53 -2.53 -1.42 1.89
C PHE A 53 -2.06 -0.12 2.54
N TYR A 54 -2.69 0.23 3.65
CA TYR A 54 -2.43 1.49 4.33
C TYR A 54 -2.41 1.29 5.83
N CYS A 55 -1.41 1.86 6.49
CA CYS A 55 -1.31 1.91 7.94
C CYS A 55 -1.21 3.35 8.38
N ALA A 56 -2.26 3.85 9.02
CA ALA A 56 -2.30 5.25 9.45
C ALA A 56 -1.24 5.53 10.52
N ARG A 57 -1.09 4.61 11.45
CA ARG A 57 -0.16 4.80 12.56
C ARG A 57 1.29 4.84 12.09
N ALA A 58 1.66 3.95 11.19
CA ALA A 58 3.02 3.93 10.64
C ALA A 58 3.19 4.94 9.52
N LYS A 59 2.11 5.57 9.06
CA LYS A 59 2.11 6.48 7.92
C LYS A 59 2.73 5.81 6.71
N LEU A 60 2.25 4.63 6.40
CA LEU A 60 2.85 3.75 5.41
C LEU A 60 1.81 3.27 4.42
N VAL A 61 2.15 3.36 3.14
CA VAL A 61 1.39 2.78 2.04
C VAL A 61 2.25 1.68 1.43
N ILE A 62 1.68 0.50 1.25
CA ILE A 62 2.33 -0.61 0.57
C ILE A 62 1.56 -0.90 -0.70
N GLU A 63 2.27 -0.96 -1.82
CA GLU A 63 1.70 -1.32 -3.11
C GLU A 63 2.46 -2.49 -3.70
N LEU A 64 1.72 -3.46 -4.25
CA LEU A 64 2.33 -4.61 -4.91
C LEU A 64 2.44 -4.33 -6.40
N ASP A 65 3.60 -4.56 -6.96
CA ASP A 65 3.92 -4.22 -8.35
C ASP A 65 3.99 -5.42 -9.25
N GLY A 66 3.40 -5.28 -10.44
CA GLY A 66 3.60 -6.22 -11.52
C GLY A 66 4.76 -5.79 -12.43
N SER A 67 5.07 -6.63 -13.42
CA SER A 67 6.23 -6.41 -14.29
C SER A 67 6.08 -5.20 -15.21
N GLN A 68 4.87 -4.76 -15.50
CA GLN A 68 4.66 -3.62 -16.40
C GLN A 68 5.21 -2.31 -15.85
N HIS A 69 5.53 -2.25 -14.59
CA HIS A 69 6.05 -1.03 -13.97
C HIS A 69 7.52 -0.75 -14.32
N TYR A 70 8.16 -1.68 -15.01
CA TYR A 70 9.54 -1.48 -15.42
C TYR A 70 9.66 -0.72 -16.73
N GLU A 71 8.56 -0.46 -17.43
CA GLU A 71 8.58 0.36 -18.62
C GLU A 71 8.70 1.83 -18.24
N GLU A 72 9.30 2.62 -19.13
CA GLU A 72 9.56 4.03 -18.88
C GLU A 72 8.29 4.79 -18.48
N THR A 73 7.20 4.58 -19.20
CA THR A 73 5.92 5.23 -18.89
C THR A 73 5.40 4.83 -17.53
N GLY A 74 5.53 3.56 -17.18
CA GLY A 74 5.10 3.07 -15.87
C GLY A 74 5.91 3.67 -14.74
N ILE A 75 7.22 3.83 -14.96
CA ILE A 75 8.09 4.46 -13.96
C ILE A 75 7.69 5.91 -13.73
N ALA A 76 7.42 6.64 -14.80
CA ALA A 76 7.01 8.05 -14.68
C ALA A 76 5.68 8.18 -13.96
N GLN A 77 4.72 7.30 -14.27
CA GLN A 77 3.42 7.32 -13.61
C GLN A 77 3.53 6.96 -12.15
N ASP A 78 4.40 6.02 -11.80
CA ASP A 78 4.63 5.65 -10.41
C ASP A 78 5.24 6.81 -9.62
N ALA A 79 6.17 7.56 -10.22
CA ALA A 79 6.78 8.71 -9.57
C ALA A 79 5.74 9.79 -9.29
N GLU A 80 4.87 10.07 -10.26
CA GLU A 80 3.80 11.05 -10.10
C GLU A 80 2.81 10.62 -9.02
N ARG A 81 2.44 9.35 -9.04
CA ARG A 81 1.52 8.78 -8.05
C ARG A 81 2.13 8.86 -6.65
N THR A 82 3.40 8.52 -6.52
CA THR A 82 4.10 8.58 -5.24
C THR A 82 4.13 10.01 -4.70
N ALA A 83 4.47 10.98 -5.55
CA ALA A 83 4.52 12.38 -5.14
C ALA A 83 3.14 12.86 -4.66
N TYR A 84 2.08 12.46 -5.38
CA TYR A 84 0.73 12.81 -4.96
C TYR A 84 0.40 12.22 -3.59
N LEU A 85 0.69 10.94 -3.41
CA LEU A 85 0.35 10.26 -2.15
C LEU A 85 1.15 10.81 -0.97
N GLU A 86 2.39 11.19 -1.20
CA GLU A 86 3.25 11.69 -0.13
C GLU A 86 2.74 12.98 0.49
N GLN A 87 1.91 13.74 -0.21
CA GLN A 87 1.34 14.95 0.38
C GLN A 87 0.43 14.64 1.57
N TYR A 88 -0.02 13.39 1.70
CA TYR A 88 -0.81 12.96 2.86
C TYR A 88 0.07 12.55 4.05
N GLY A 89 1.38 12.74 3.94
CA GLY A 89 2.29 12.44 5.04
C GLY A 89 2.67 10.98 5.14
N VAL A 90 2.49 10.20 4.07
CA VAL A 90 2.79 8.77 4.09
C VAL A 90 4.07 8.47 3.30
N ARG A 91 4.73 7.38 3.66
CA ARG A 91 5.77 6.77 2.84
C ARG A 91 5.11 5.77 1.92
N VAL A 92 5.51 5.74 0.67
CA VAL A 92 4.99 4.78 -0.30
C VAL A 92 6.09 3.77 -0.60
N VAL A 93 5.80 2.50 -0.36
CA VAL A 93 6.74 1.42 -0.58
C VAL A 93 6.13 0.44 -1.56
N ARG A 94 6.89 0.06 -2.57
CA ARG A 94 6.44 -0.90 -3.57
C ARG A 94 7.20 -2.19 -3.41
N ILE A 95 6.44 -3.28 -3.40
CA ILE A 95 6.99 -4.63 -3.23
C ILE A 95 6.61 -5.43 -4.47
N PRO A 96 7.58 -6.03 -5.17
CA PRO A 96 7.25 -6.84 -6.35
C PRO A 96 6.35 -8.01 -6.00
N ASN A 97 5.36 -8.28 -6.84
CA ASN A 97 4.47 -9.43 -6.64
C ASN A 97 5.25 -10.73 -6.46
N ASN A 98 6.31 -10.93 -7.25
CA ASN A 98 7.07 -12.17 -7.16
C ASN A 98 7.81 -12.31 -5.84
N ALA A 99 8.11 -11.21 -5.16
CA ALA A 99 8.71 -11.31 -3.83
C ALA A 99 7.71 -11.89 -2.82
N VAL A 100 6.43 -11.50 -2.95
CA VAL A 100 5.38 -12.04 -2.07
C VAL A 100 5.26 -13.54 -2.25
N SER A 101 5.32 -14.04 -3.49
CA SER A 101 5.17 -15.48 -3.73
C SER A 101 6.44 -16.26 -3.48
N SER A 102 7.62 -15.69 -3.68
CA SER A 102 8.88 -16.44 -3.57
C SER A 102 9.64 -16.23 -2.28
N ASN A 103 9.37 -15.15 -1.57
CA ASN A 103 10.07 -14.83 -0.31
C ASN A 103 9.13 -14.11 0.66
N PHE A 104 8.04 -14.77 0.97
CA PHE A 104 7.01 -14.17 1.82
C PHE A 104 7.55 -13.78 3.18
N ARG A 105 8.36 -14.63 3.78
CA ARG A 105 8.94 -14.34 5.09
C ARG A 105 9.78 -13.06 5.06
N GLY A 106 10.59 -12.90 4.04
CA GLY A 106 11.39 -11.68 3.87
C GLY A 106 10.54 -10.44 3.70
N VAL A 107 9.43 -10.57 2.96
CA VAL A 107 8.50 -9.46 2.79
C VAL A 107 7.89 -9.07 4.13
N CYS A 108 7.46 -10.04 4.93
CA CYS A 108 6.87 -9.77 6.23
C CYS A 108 7.87 -9.09 7.17
N GLU A 109 9.11 -9.58 7.17
CA GLU A 109 10.17 -8.98 7.98
C GLU A 109 10.46 -7.55 7.55
N TYR A 110 10.47 -7.30 6.26
CA TYR A 110 10.69 -5.97 5.73
C TYR A 110 9.59 -5.01 6.17
N ILE A 111 8.34 -5.43 6.05
CA ILE A 111 7.20 -4.59 6.48
C ILE A 111 7.26 -4.32 7.98
N ASP A 112 7.56 -5.34 8.77
CA ASP A 112 7.69 -5.18 10.21
C ASP A 112 8.76 -4.14 10.55
N GLU A 113 9.88 -4.19 9.86
CA GLU A 113 10.96 -3.23 10.05
C GLU A 113 10.52 -1.82 9.69
N LEU A 114 9.79 -1.66 8.58
CA LEU A 114 9.28 -0.36 8.18
C LEU A 114 8.34 0.22 9.23
N CYS A 115 7.50 -0.61 9.82
CA CYS A 115 6.59 -0.14 10.86
C CYS A 115 7.34 0.31 12.11
N LYS A 116 8.42 -0.37 12.44
CA LYS A 116 9.24 0.00 13.59
C LYS A 116 10.03 1.27 13.36
N GLN A 117 10.31 1.61 12.11
CA GLN A 117 11.03 2.83 11.75
C GLN A 117 10.13 4.04 11.58
N SER A 118 8.83 3.85 11.78
CA SER A 118 7.87 4.94 11.59
C SER A 118 8.18 6.08 12.56
N PRO A 119 8.07 7.34 12.11
CA PRO A 119 8.26 8.49 13.00
C PRO A 119 7.38 8.44 14.24
N SER A 120 6.22 7.82 14.17
CA SER A 120 5.32 7.72 15.32
C SER A 120 5.92 6.89 16.46
N HIS A 121 6.92 6.05 16.19
CA HIS A 121 7.61 5.31 17.22
C HIS A 121 8.52 6.18 18.06
N LEU A 122 8.92 7.31 17.53
CA LEU A 122 9.87 8.18 18.18
C LEU A 122 9.23 9.14 19.16
N ARG A 123 7.93 9.05 19.32
CA ARG A 123 7.17 9.95 20.18
C ARG A 123 6.83 9.32 21.52
#